data_01b616e0a002b6d8f27738a35cf1824e
#
_entry.id   01b616e0a002b6d8f27738a35cf1824e
#
_cell.length_a   1.000
_cell.length_b   1.000
_cell.length_c   1.000
_cell.angle_alpha   90.00
_cell.angle_beta   90.00
_cell.angle_gamma   90.00
#
_symmetry.space_group_name_H-M   'P 1'
#
loop_
_entity.id
_entity.type
_entity.pdbx_description
1 polymer ?
#
loop_
_entity_poly.entity_id
_entity_poly.type
_entity_poly.pdbx_seq_one_letter_code
_entity_poly.pdbx_strand_id
1 'polypeptide(L)'
;SKIFIKCFTPILIPLVFFLNSCSERSEYGEASDYEKYGYDNHPTVTSVSPTDNSTDVAISTTPVVTFSKKISTSTATANTSDTTCSGSFQLSSDNFTTCVQMSATPSASNDDKTFTSTPADNLISLTTYRHKVTTAAKDRGGNSLAEAYTTNGFTTMAAGTFKGSVKKADGDALSGVLVDFSGAYVDNTTTDSSGDFNKTLGLGSYTLTYSKSGYITTTQAATLATDKVTVIVATLTLLDSSCSAGNITGTIEDAVTGSAISGVSLSIRSGVNVTSGSTISGKTATSANNGTYTISSVDAGGYTVEASVSGYITSYFTVYVCGNVSNQNANLSATLPSGSMRIVLSWKGTDDLDGHLEIPVSDDQDGASDKTDST
;
A
#
# COMPACT_ATOMS: atom_id res chain seq x y z
N SER A 1 -41.10 -19.80 27.24
CA SER A 1 -41.18 -20.92 28.19
C SER A 1 -42.49 -20.87 28.92
N LYS A 2 -43.42 -21.71 28.61
CA LYS A 2 -44.62 -21.95 29.42
C LYS A 2 -44.52 -23.36 29.97
N ILE A 3 -44.29 -23.42 31.29
CA ILE A 3 -44.34 -24.66 32.06
C ILE A 3 -45.80 -24.95 32.34
N PHE A 4 -46.34 -26.07 31.84
CA PHE A 4 -47.65 -26.59 32.22
C PHE A 4 -47.45 -27.72 33.26
N ILE A 5 -47.78 -27.42 34.52
CA ILE A 5 -47.88 -28.42 35.56
C ILE A 5 -49.32 -28.93 35.56
N LYS A 6 -49.53 -30.20 35.23
CA LYS A 6 -50.80 -30.90 35.48
C LYS A 6 -50.66 -31.66 36.77
N CYS A 7 -51.26 -31.10 37.84
CA CYS A 7 -51.50 -31.87 39.06
C CYS A 7 -52.88 -32.49 38.98
N PHE A 8 -52.97 -33.80 39.21
CA PHE A 8 -54.26 -34.53 39.43
C PHE A 8 -54.58 -34.49 40.92
N THR A 9 -55.82 -34.13 41.26
CA THR A 9 -56.39 -34.11 42.59
C THR A 9 -56.60 -35.53 43.13
N PRO A 10 -56.28 -35.81 44.39
CA PRO A 10 -56.48 -37.15 44.99
C PRO A 10 -57.90 -37.36 45.52
N ILE A 11 -58.42 -38.48 45.26
CA ILE A 11 -59.66 -39.06 45.93
C ILE A 11 -59.15 -39.73 47.20
N LEU A 12 -59.85 -39.42 48.31
CA LEU A 12 -59.56 -39.80 49.69
C LEU A 12 -59.95 -41.25 49.92
N ILE A 13 -58.99 -42.18 50.23
CA ILE A 13 -59.21 -43.47 50.99
C ILE A 13 -57.87 -43.82 51.66
N PRO A 14 -57.84 -44.48 52.85
CA PRO A 14 -56.80 -44.28 53.81
C PRO A 14 -55.62 -45.25 53.73
N LEU A 15 -54.49 -44.69 54.13
CA LEU A 15 -53.35 -45.29 54.82
C LEU A 15 -52.59 -46.45 54.19
N VAL A 16 -51.70 -46.17 53.24
CA VAL A 16 -50.41 -46.88 53.10
C VAL A 16 -49.37 -45.88 52.61
N PHE A 17 -48.26 -45.84 53.33
CA PHE A 17 -47.08 -45.01 52.95
C PHE A 17 -46.53 -45.52 51.59
N PHE A 18 -46.70 -44.74 50.55
CA PHE A 18 -45.86 -44.81 49.38
C PHE A 18 -45.14 -43.49 49.20
N LEU A 19 -43.84 -43.53 49.39
CA LEU A 19 -42.92 -42.47 48.93
C LEU A 19 -43.01 -42.40 47.43
N ASN A 20 -43.83 -41.50 46.90
CA ASN A 20 -43.76 -41.15 45.50
C ASN A 20 -42.54 -40.24 45.27
N SER A 21 -41.46 -40.85 44.83
CA SER A 21 -40.39 -40.09 44.16
C SER A 21 -40.97 -39.47 42.89
N CYS A 22 -41.14 -38.18 42.87
CA CYS A 22 -41.36 -37.42 41.67
C CYS A 22 -40.07 -37.53 40.83
N SER A 23 -40.02 -38.43 39.87
CA SER A 23 -38.96 -38.44 38.90
C SER A 23 -39.20 -37.24 37.97
N GLU A 24 -38.42 -36.22 38.08
CA GLU A 24 -38.30 -35.24 37.00
C GLU A 24 -37.79 -35.96 35.74
N ARG A 25 -38.71 -36.28 34.85
CA ARG A 25 -38.33 -36.63 33.52
C ARG A 25 -37.96 -35.32 32.81
N SER A 26 -36.69 -34.98 32.79
CA SER A 26 -36.18 -33.98 31.88
C SER A 26 -36.37 -34.55 30.46
N GLU A 27 -37.42 -34.14 29.76
CA GLU A 27 -37.51 -34.30 28.33
C GLU A 27 -36.49 -33.31 27.71
N TYR A 28 -35.21 -33.65 27.82
CA TYR A 28 -34.25 -33.22 26.81
C TYR A 28 -34.53 -34.13 25.63
N GLY A 29 -35.20 -33.57 24.61
CA GLY A 29 -35.36 -34.22 23.34
C GLY A 29 -33.98 -34.66 22.83
N GLU A 30 -33.91 -35.91 22.39
CA GLU A 30 -32.73 -36.43 21.73
C GLU A 30 -32.37 -35.50 20.55
N ALA A 31 -31.13 -35.44 20.13
CA ALA A 31 -30.67 -34.60 19.02
C ALA A 31 -31.52 -34.76 17.75
N SER A 32 -32.16 -35.92 17.58
CA SER A 32 -33.13 -36.23 16.53
C SER A 32 -34.43 -35.40 16.58
N ASP A 33 -34.84 -34.90 17.76
CA ASP A 33 -36.07 -34.10 17.87
C ASP A 33 -35.82 -32.64 17.42
N TYR A 34 -34.60 -32.13 17.55
CA TYR A 34 -34.24 -30.80 17.03
C TYR A 34 -34.27 -30.76 15.50
N GLU A 35 -33.78 -31.79 14.84
CA GLU A 35 -33.88 -31.94 13.38
C GLU A 35 -35.31 -32.02 12.88
N LYS A 36 -36.18 -32.67 13.66
CA LYS A 36 -37.62 -32.88 13.33
C LYS A 36 -38.43 -31.57 13.39
N TYR A 37 -38.01 -30.59 14.20
CA TYR A 37 -38.68 -29.29 14.35
C TYR A 37 -37.98 -28.14 13.61
N GLY A 38 -36.97 -28.41 12.80
CA GLY A 38 -36.28 -27.41 11.96
C GLY A 38 -35.48 -26.37 12.73
N TYR A 39 -35.10 -26.63 13.97
CA TYR A 39 -34.17 -25.80 14.71
C TYR A 39 -32.74 -26.22 14.36
N ASP A 40 -32.21 -25.63 13.28
CA ASP A 40 -30.78 -25.74 12.95
C ASP A 40 -29.94 -25.14 14.07
N ASN A 41 -29.27 -25.98 14.86
CA ASN A 41 -28.45 -25.57 15.98
C ASN A 41 -27.00 -25.31 15.58
N HIS A 42 -26.64 -25.47 14.31
CA HIS A 42 -25.31 -25.24 13.78
C HIS A 42 -25.02 -23.72 13.60
N PRO A 43 -23.82 -23.24 13.93
CA PRO A 43 -23.42 -21.90 13.52
C PRO A 43 -23.25 -21.84 11.99
N THR A 44 -23.58 -20.69 11.41
CA THR A 44 -23.39 -20.42 9.97
C THR A 44 -22.53 -19.18 9.79
N VAL A 45 -21.78 -19.09 8.70
CA VAL A 45 -21.08 -17.86 8.28
C VAL A 45 -22.12 -16.91 7.68
N THR A 46 -22.25 -15.71 8.21
CA THR A 46 -23.21 -14.69 7.74
C THR A 46 -22.57 -13.68 6.80
N SER A 47 -21.28 -13.42 6.96
CA SER A 47 -20.54 -12.53 6.06
C SER A 47 -19.04 -12.79 6.14
N VAL A 48 -18.34 -12.38 5.10
CA VAL A 48 -16.88 -12.34 5.00
C VAL A 48 -16.44 -10.97 4.49
N SER A 49 -15.25 -10.56 4.90
CA SER A 49 -14.55 -9.41 4.33
C SER A 49 -13.10 -9.82 4.06
N PRO A 50 -12.55 -9.56 2.87
CA PRO A 50 -13.21 -8.99 1.68
C PRO A 50 -14.43 -9.80 1.25
N THR A 51 -15.42 -9.14 0.62
CA THR A 51 -16.62 -9.80 0.10
C THR A 51 -16.28 -10.75 -1.03
N ASP A 52 -17.05 -11.82 -1.16
CA ASP A 52 -16.85 -12.82 -2.22
C ASP A 52 -16.94 -12.16 -3.61
N ASN A 53 -16.03 -12.54 -4.51
CA ASN A 53 -15.85 -12.00 -5.87
C ASN A 53 -15.42 -10.52 -5.93
N SER A 54 -15.00 -9.88 -4.82
CA SER A 54 -14.45 -8.52 -4.89
C SER A 54 -13.07 -8.51 -5.57
N THR A 55 -12.79 -7.42 -6.27
CA THR A 55 -11.50 -7.14 -6.94
C THR A 55 -10.84 -5.93 -6.31
N ASP A 56 -9.60 -5.66 -6.69
CA ASP A 56 -8.80 -4.52 -6.22
C ASP A 56 -8.66 -4.44 -4.70
N VAL A 57 -8.63 -5.62 -4.06
CA VAL A 57 -8.46 -5.73 -2.61
C VAL A 57 -7.03 -5.43 -2.22
N ALA A 58 -6.83 -4.62 -1.20
CA ALA A 58 -5.50 -4.29 -0.69
C ALA A 58 -4.70 -5.56 -0.35
N ILE A 59 -3.43 -5.63 -0.77
CA ILE A 59 -2.54 -6.75 -0.44
C ILE A 59 -2.29 -6.90 1.07
N SER A 60 -2.46 -5.82 1.84
CA SER A 60 -2.35 -5.80 3.31
C SER A 60 -3.66 -6.12 4.03
N THR A 61 -4.68 -6.61 3.30
CA THR A 61 -6.00 -6.90 3.89
C THR A 61 -5.91 -7.96 5.00
N THR A 62 -6.72 -7.77 6.03
CA THR A 62 -6.91 -8.74 7.12
C THR A 62 -8.29 -9.40 6.96
N PRO A 63 -8.37 -10.64 6.49
CA PRO A 63 -9.63 -11.32 6.27
C PRO A 63 -10.49 -11.46 7.54
N VAL A 64 -11.78 -11.20 7.42
CA VAL A 64 -12.76 -11.25 8.52
C VAL A 64 -13.89 -12.20 8.18
N VAL A 65 -14.33 -12.99 9.17
CA VAL A 65 -15.48 -13.88 9.07
C VAL A 65 -16.45 -13.57 10.20
N THR A 66 -17.74 -13.41 9.89
CA THR A 66 -18.81 -13.20 10.89
C THR A 66 -19.77 -14.36 10.87
N PHE A 67 -20.19 -14.78 12.07
CA PHE A 67 -21.05 -15.93 12.29
C PHE A 67 -22.42 -15.55 12.86
N SER A 68 -23.42 -16.41 12.65
CA SER A 68 -24.75 -16.28 13.23
C SER A 68 -24.75 -16.45 14.76
N LYS A 69 -23.80 -17.22 15.30
CA LYS A 69 -23.64 -17.55 16.73
C LYS A 69 -22.23 -17.23 17.22
N LYS A 70 -22.06 -17.20 18.55
CA LYS A 70 -20.75 -17.06 19.21
C LYS A 70 -19.92 -18.32 18.98
N ILE A 71 -18.75 -18.18 18.38
CA ILE A 71 -17.78 -19.27 18.19
C ILE A 71 -16.84 -19.33 19.39
N SER A 72 -16.49 -20.54 19.80
CA SER A 72 -15.48 -20.75 20.83
C SER A 72 -14.11 -20.34 20.34
N THR A 73 -13.47 -19.40 21.02
CA THR A 73 -12.13 -18.89 20.65
C THR A 73 -11.06 -20.00 20.66
N SER A 74 -11.25 -21.06 21.49
CA SER A 74 -10.35 -22.21 21.52
C SER A 74 -10.43 -23.09 20.26
N THR A 75 -11.50 -22.96 19.46
CA THR A 75 -11.68 -23.66 18.18
C THR A 75 -11.41 -22.78 16.96
N ALA A 76 -11.20 -21.47 17.17
CA ALA A 76 -10.80 -20.53 16.13
C ALA A 76 -9.27 -20.57 15.96
N THR A 77 -8.79 -21.43 15.09
CA THR A 77 -7.36 -21.70 14.88
C THR A 77 -6.95 -21.43 13.43
N ALA A 78 -5.67 -21.13 13.20
CA ALA A 78 -5.07 -20.95 11.89
C ALA A 78 -3.64 -21.51 11.88
N ASN A 79 -3.07 -21.70 10.69
CA ASN A 79 -1.67 -22.07 10.53
C ASN A 79 -0.80 -20.83 10.79
N THR A 80 0.02 -20.87 11.85
CA THR A 80 0.87 -19.74 12.27
C THR A 80 2.38 -20.00 12.11
N SER A 81 2.76 -21.21 11.74
CA SER A 81 4.17 -21.62 11.65
C SER A 81 4.65 -22.00 10.25
N ASP A 82 3.71 -22.29 9.35
CA ASP A 82 4.01 -22.75 7.99
C ASP A 82 2.88 -22.46 7.01
N THR A 83 2.93 -23.03 5.82
CA THR A 83 1.89 -22.91 4.77
C THR A 83 0.97 -24.12 4.67
N THR A 84 1.00 -25.03 5.65
CA THR A 84 0.07 -26.17 5.69
C THR A 84 -1.34 -25.68 5.98
N CYS A 85 -2.34 -26.17 5.25
CA CYS A 85 -3.75 -25.85 5.51
C CYS A 85 -4.24 -26.55 6.78
N SER A 86 -3.79 -26.08 7.94
CA SER A 86 -4.17 -26.50 9.28
C SER A 86 -5.08 -25.46 9.93
N GLY A 87 -5.81 -25.86 10.96
CA GLY A 87 -6.72 -24.96 11.66
C GLY A 87 -8.11 -24.83 11.04
N SER A 88 -8.97 -24.13 11.75
CA SER A 88 -10.38 -23.96 11.37
C SER A 88 -10.62 -22.79 10.42
N PHE A 89 -9.73 -21.77 10.42
CA PHE A 89 -9.75 -20.63 9.50
C PHE A 89 -8.59 -20.74 8.53
N GLN A 90 -8.87 -20.77 7.25
CA GLN A 90 -7.89 -20.96 6.18
C GLN A 90 -8.09 -19.93 5.08
N LEU A 91 -6.99 -19.45 4.52
CA LEU A 91 -6.94 -18.59 3.33
C LEU A 91 -5.99 -19.21 2.32
N SER A 92 -6.40 -19.35 1.07
CA SER A 92 -5.60 -20.03 0.04
C SER A 92 -5.82 -19.41 -1.33
N SER A 93 -4.80 -19.45 -2.18
CA SER A 93 -4.85 -19.08 -3.60
C SER A 93 -4.79 -20.29 -4.56
N ASP A 94 -4.54 -21.49 -4.04
CA ASP A 94 -4.34 -22.72 -4.82
C ASP A 94 -5.32 -23.84 -4.46
N ASN A 95 -6.55 -23.46 -4.11
CA ASN A 95 -7.63 -24.35 -3.73
C ASN A 95 -7.30 -25.23 -2.51
N PHE A 96 -6.63 -24.65 -1.50
CA PHE A 96 -6.26 -25.26 -0.22
C PHE A 96 -5.25 -26.42 -0.34
N THR A 97 -4.41 -26.41 -1.37
CA THR A 97 -3.19 -27.22 -1.42
C THR A 97 -2.16 -26.67 -0.44
N THR A 98 -1.99 -25.34 -0.46
CA THR A 98 -1.27 -24.57 0.55
C THR A 98 -2.13 -23.41 1.07
N CYS A 99 -1.83 -22.94 2.28
CA CYS A 99 -2.54 -21.86 2.91
C CYS A 99 -1.58 -20.71 3.25
N VAL A 100 -2.13 -19.51 3.24
CA VAL A 100 -1.40 -18.31 3.70
C VAL A 100 -1.08 -18.48 5.18
N GLN A 101 0.20 -18.34 5.54
CA GLN A 101 0.62 -18.31 6.95
C GLN A 101 0.04 -17.08 7.65
N MET A 102 -0.51 -17.26 8.85
CA MET A 102 -1.05 -16.20 9.67
C MET A 102 -0.04 -15.79 10.74
N SER A 103 0.00 -14.49 11.08
CA SER A 103 0.87 -13.97 12.15
C SER A 103 0.45 -14.42 13.54
N ALA A 104 -0.85 -14.71 13.73
CA ALA A 104 -1.44 -15.19 14.98
C ALA A 104 -2.73 -15.98 14.72
N THR A 105 -3.28 -16.62 15.76
CA THR A 105 -4.64 -17.16 15.73
C THR A 105 -5.66 -16.05 15.50
N PRO A 106 -6.83 -16.35 14.86
CA PRO A 106 -7.85 -15.34 14.59
C PRO A 106 -8.29 -14.60 15.85
N SER A 107 -8.29 -13.26 15.78
CA SER A 107 -8.73 -12.40 16.88
C SER A 107 -10.25 -12.26 16.88
N ALA A 108 -10.88 -12.47 18.06
CA ALA A 108 -12.33 -12.40 18.22
C ALA A 108 -12.79 -10.96 18.54
N SER A 109 -13.96 -10.59 18.04
CA SER A 109 -14.67 -9.35 18.32
C SER A 109 -16.20 -9.57 18.24
N ASN A 110 -16.99 -8.51 18.49
CA ASN A 110 -18.44 -8.58 18.40
C ASN A 110 -19.01 -9.77 19.20
N ASP A 111 -18.60 -9.88 20.46
CA ASP A 111 -19.02 -10.92 21.39
C ASP A 111 -18.80 -12.35 20.82
N ASP A 112 -17.59 -12.59 20.29
CA ASP A 112 -17.10 -13.82 19.66
C ASP A 112 -17.91 -14.27 18.42
N LYS A 113 -18.56 -13.36 17.75
CA LYS A 113 -19.21 -13.63 16.46
C LYS A 113 -18.38 -13.26 15.25
N THR A 114 -17.38 -12.41 15.42
CA THR A 114 -16.54 -11.91 14.32
C THR A 114 -15.08 -12.27 14.59
N PHE A 115 -14.40 -12.83 13.60
CA PHE A 115 -13.00 -13.24 13.71
C PHE A 115 -12.18 -12.62 12.58
N THR A 116 -11.07 -12.00 12.95
CA THR A 116 -10.11 -11.40 12.02
C THR A 116 -8.86 -12.27 11.96
N SER A 117 -8.47 -12.68 10.76
CA SER A 117 -7.22 -13.38 10.47
C SER A 117 -6.22 -12.39 9.91
N THR A 118 -5.00 -12.34 10.46
CA THR A 118 -3.94 -11.44 10.00
C THR A 118 -2.86 -12.25 9.30
N PRO A 119 -2.68 -12.14 7.97
CA PRO A 119 -1.57 -12.76 7.27
C PRO A 119 -0.22 -12.33 7.86
N ALA A 120 0.77 -13.23 7.86
CA ALA A 120 2.13 -12.93 8.34
C ALA A 120 2.84 -11.91 7.44
N ASP A 121 2.59 -12.01 6.13
CA ASP A 121 3.10 -11.11 5.11
C ASP A 121 1.95 -10.57 4.24
N ASN A 122 2.22 -9.53 3.45
CA ASN A 122 1.28 -9.06 2.44
C ASN A 122 0.93 -10.18 1.46
N LEU A 123 -0.34 -10.22 1.05
CA LEU A 123 -0.80 -11.13 0.01
C LEU A 123 -0.14 -10.81 -1.34
N ILE A 124 0.00 -11.82 -2.20
CA ILE A 124 0.53 -11.64 -3.55
C ILE A 124 -0.47 -10.79 -4.37
N SER A 125 0.04 -9.83 -5.13
CA SER A 125 -0.77 -8.99 -6.01
C SER A 125 -1.40 -9.79 -7.16
N LEU A 126 -2.52 -9.27 -7.71
CA LEU A 126 -3.27 -9.88 -8.82
C LEU A 126 -3.61 -11.36 -8.60
N THR A 127 -3.83 -11.75 -7.35
CA THR A 127 -4.05 -13.14 -6.97
C THR A 127 -5.40 -13.31 -6.30
N THR A 128 -6.14 -14.33 -6.71
CA THR A 128 -7.44 -14.66 -6.10
C THR A 128 -7.25 -15.56 -4.89
N TYR A 129 -7.74 -15.11 -3.74
CA TYR A 129 -7.71 -15.84 -2.47
C TYR A 129 -9.11 -16.25 -2.06
N ARG A 130 -9.25 -17.47 -1.53
CA ARG A 130 -10.52 -18.04 -1.01
C ARG A 130 -10.45 -18.21 0.49
N HIS A 131 -11.53 -17.83 1.17
CA HIS A 131 -11.72 -18.16 2.58
C HIS A 131 -12.28 -19.59 2.70
N LYS A 132 -11.83 -20.29 3.74
CA LYS A 132 -12.46 -21.53 4.18
C LYS A 132 -12.56 -21.55 5.69
N VAL A 133 -13.76 -21.85 6.21
CA VAL A 133 -13.98 -22.18 7.60
C VAL A 133 -14.37 -23.65 7.67
N THR A 134 -13.56 -24.44 8.35
CA THR A 134 -13.81 -25.89 8.47
C THR A 134 -14.82 -26.18 9.57
N THR A 135 -15.35 -27.39 9.60
CA THR A 135 -16.24 -27.90 10.67
C THR A 135 -15.55 -28.04 12.04
N ALA A 136 -14.23 -27.79 12.10
CA ALA A 136 -13.49 -27.72 13.37
C ALA A 136 -13.83 -26.45 14.17
N ALA A 137 -14.33 -25.38 13.53
CA ALA A 137 -14.88 -24.21 14.22
C ALA A 137 -16.21 -24.60 14.87
N LYS A 138 -16.34 -24.37 16.19
CA LYS A 138 -17.53 -24.76 16.98
C LYS A 138 -18.06 -23.55 17.76
N ASP A 139 -19.37 -23.54 17.94
CA ASP A 139 -19.99 -22.58 18.87
C ASP A 139 -19.62 -22.89 20.33
N ARG A 140 -20.01 -22.03 21.27
CA ARG A 140 -19.77 -22.26 22.70
C ARG A 140 -20.53 -23.47 23.25
N GLY A 141 -21.55 -23.98 22.56
CA GLY A 141 -22.28 -25.21 22.88
C GLY A 141 -21.61 -26.46 22.33
N GLY A 142 -20.53 -26.34 21.56
CA GLY A 142 -19.83 -27.46 20.95
C GLY A 142 -20.37 -27.87 19.58
N ASN A 143 -21.37 -27.17 19.04
CA ASN A 143 -21.92 -27.47 17.71
C ASN A 143 -20.98 -26.97 16.61
N SER A 144 -20.62 -27.83 15.67
CA SER A 144 -19.83 -27.49 14.47
C SER A 144 -20.69 -26.78 13.43
N LEU A 145 -20.06 -26.13 12.42
CA LEU A 145 -20.77 -25.85 11.18
C LEU A 145 -21.29 -27.16 10.58
N ALA A 146 -22.48 -27.13 9.94
CA ALA A 146 -23.05 -28.30 9.28
C ALA A 146 -22.13 -28.83 8.17
N GLU A 147 -21.50 -27.91 7.45
CA GLU A 147 -20.47 -28.19 6.44
C GLU A 147 -19.41 -27.09 6.44
N ALA A 148 -18.26 -27.34 5.80
CA ALA A 148 -17.22 -26.33 5.66
C ALA A 148 -17.71 -25.20 4.74
N TYR A 149 -17.56 -23.96 5.19
CA TYR A 149 -17.85 -22.78 4.38
C TYR A 149 -16.65 -22.45 3.51
N THR A 150 -16.87 -22.22 2.21
CA THR A 150 -15.81 -21.81 1.27
C THR A 150 -16.36 -20.75 0.31
N THR A 151 -15.58 -19.70 0.06
CA THR A 151 -15.92 -18.64 -0.90
C THR A 151 -15.40 -18.94 -2.31
N ASN A 152 -15.93 -18.22 -3.32
CA ASN A 152 -15.33 -18.19 -4.66
C ASN A 152 -14.01 -17.40 -4.67
N GLY A 153 -13.86 -16.46 -3.75
CA GLY A 153 -12.64 -15.71 -3.46
C GLY A 153 -12.76 -14.21 -3.75
N PHE A 154 -11.73 -13.50 -3.35
CA PHE A 154 -11.49 -12.10 -3.71
C PHE A 154 -10.14 -11.99 -4.43
N THR A 155 -9.98 -11.01 -5.31
CA THR A 155 -8.73 -10.80 -6.05
C THR A 155 -8.02 -9.54 -5.54
N THR A 156 -6.74 -9.70 -5.20
CA THR A 156 -5.90 -8.60 -4.74
C THR A 156 -5.57 -7.63 -5.88
N MET A 157 -5.34 -6.36 -5.52
CA MET A 157 -4.95 -5.31 -6.46
C MET A 157 -3.58 -5.56 -7.09
N ALA A 158 -3.35 -4.93 -8.24
CA ALA A 158 -2.01 -4.81 -8.79
C ALA A 158 -1.15 -3.95 -7.83
N ALA A 159 0.08 -4.38 -7.58
CA ALA A 159 0.99 -3.70 -6.67
C ALA A 159 2.40 -3.60 -7.25
N GLY A 160 3.14 -2.59 -6.78
CA GLY A 160 4.54 -2.38 -7.08
C GLY A 160 5.29 -1.92 -5.84
N THR A 161 6.60 -1.80 -5.93
CA THR A 161 7.47 -1.46 -4.81
C THR A 161 8.17 -0.12 -5.07
N PHE A 162 8.05 0.82 -4.14
CA PHE A 162 8.96 1.96 -4.05
C PHE A 162 10.24 1.55 -3.34
N LYS A 163 11.37 1.96 -3.91
CA LYS A 163 12.69 1.92 -3.26
C LYS A 163 13.30 3.32 -3.30
N GLY A 164 13.92 3.75 -2.23
CA GLY A 164 14.56 5.05 -2.18
C GLY A 164 15.55 5.15 -1.03
N SER A 165 16.28 6.25 -1.01
CA SER A 165 17.23 6.58 0.05
C SER A 165 17.09 8.02 0.48
N VAL A 166 17.42 8.31 1.74
CA VAL A 166 17.43 9.65 2.31
C VAL A 166 18.82 9.94 2.88
N LYS A 167 19.33 11.13 2.57
CA LYS A 167 20.64 11.62 3.01
C LYS A 167 20.52 12.96 3.71
N LYS A 168 21.51 13.29 4.50
CA LYS A 168 21.79 14.65 5.00
C LYS A 168 22.39 15.52 3.89
N ALA A 169 22.48 16.83 4.13
CA ALA A 169 23.08 17.77 3.20
C ALA A 169 24.58 17.51 2.94
N ASP A 170 25.29 16.89 3.88
CA ASP A 170 26.68 16.45 3.76
C ASP A 170 26.88 15.17 2.95
N GLY A 171 25.78 14.51 2.55
CA GLY A 171 25.78 13.28 1.77
C GLY A 171 25.69 12.00 2.60
N ASP A 172 25.79 12.10 3.94
CA ASP A 172 25.67 10.96 4.83
C ASP A 172 24.26 10.38 4.83
N ALA A 173 24.17 9.07 4.99
CA ALA A 173 22.89 8.34 5.14
C ALA A 173 22.09 8.83 6.35
N LEU A 174 20.77 8.96 6.20
CA LEU A 174 19.89 9.40 7.27
C LEU A 174 18.88 8.31 7.63
N SER A 175 19.18 7.58 8.71
CA SER A 175 18.30 6.53 9.24
C SER A 175 17.13 7.08 10.04
N GLY A 176 16.07 6.28 10.22
CA GLY A 176 14.91 6.61 11.06
C GLY A 176 14.10 7.81 10.56
N VAL A 177 14.13 8.10 9.28
CA VAL A 177 13.23 9.05 8.63
C VAL A 177 11.90 8.35 8.41
N LEU A 178 10.81 8.92 8.92
CA LEU A 178 9.47 8.47 8.59
C LEU A 178 9.14 8.88 7.16
N VAL A 179 8.73 7.93 6.34
CA VAL A 179 8.27 8.11 4.96
C VAL A 179 6.79 7.76 4.91
N ASP A 180 5.94 8.77 4.91
CA ASP A 180 4.49 8.63 4.81
C ASP A 180 4.08 8.68 3.33
N PHE A 181 3.30 7.70 2.89
CA PHE A 181 2.70 7.62 1.57
C PHE A 181 1.26 8.09 1.63
N SER A 182 0.89 9.04 0.78
CA SER A 182 -0.49 9.51 0.58
C SER A 182 -0.83 9.56 -0.92
N GLY A 183 -2.09 9.36 -1.25
CA GLY A 183 -2.55 9.30 -2.65
C GLY A 183 -3.44 8.10 -2.89
N ALA A 184 -3.09 7.23 -3.82
CA ALA A 184 -3.88 6.03 -4.15
C ALA A 184 -4.13 5.13 -2.94
N TYR A 185 -3.12 4.97 -2.09
CA TYR A 185 -3.21 4.27 -0.79
C TYR A 185 -2.43 5.04 0.27
N VAL A 186 -2.77 4.83 1.53
CA VAL A 186 -2.10 5.47 2.69
C VAL A 186 -1.35 4.40 3.46
N ASP A 187 -0.05 4.60 3.66
CA ASP A 187 0.81 3.71 4.44
C ASP A 187 2.10 4.46 4.82
N ASN A 188 2.99 3.84 5.58
CA ASN A 188 4.28 4.42 5.91
C ASN A 188 5.39 3.36 6.02
N THR A 189 6.62 3.84 6.10
CA THR A 189 7.82 3.06 6.42
C THR A 189 8.85 3.99 7.05
N THR A 190 9.97 3.44 7.50
CA THR A 190 11.10 4.22 8.01
C THR A 190 12.39 3.81 7.30
N THR A 191 13.32 4.76 7.14
CA THR A 191 14.64 4.43 6.59
C THR A 191 15.47 3.63 7.59
N ASP A 192 16.21 2.65 7.07
CA ASP A 192 17.15 1.81 7.80
C ASP A 192 18.48 2.53 8.14
N SER A 193 19.47 1.79 8.64
CA SER A 193 20.80 2.33 8.99
C SER A 193 21.58 2.89 7.78
N SER A 194 21.28 2.44 6.58
CA SER A 194 21.86 2.92 5.32
C SER A 194 21.10 4.09 4.73
N GLY A 195 20.04 4.56 5.41
CA GLY A 195 19.14 5.60 4.90
C GLY A 195 18.16 5.09 3.85
N ASP A 196 18.11 3.78 3.60
CA ASP A 196 17.29 3.18 2.57
C ASP A 196 15.89 2.80 3.08
N PHE A 197 14.92 2.81 2.19
CA PHE A 197 13.58 2.29 2.45
C PHE A 197 13.04 1.51 1.24
N ASN A 198 12.12 0.60 1.52
CA ASN A 198 11.28 -0.02 0.51
C ASN A 198 9.84 -0.12 1.02
N LYS A 199 8.87 -0.09 0.10
CA LYS A 199 7.45 -0.25 0.43
C LYS A 199 6.68 -0.75 -0.78
N THR A 200 5.94 -1.84 -0.61
CA THR A 200 5.05 -2.38 -1.65
C THR A 200 3.64 -1.86 -1.43
N LEU A 201 3.07 -1.24 -2.46
CA LEU A 201 1.75 -0.58 -2.44
C LEU A 201 1.00 -0.88 -3.74
N GLY A 202 -0.30 -0.59 -3.77
CA GLY A 202 -1.09 -0.60 -4.99
C GLY A 202 -0.58 0.40 -6.04
N LEU A 203 -0.93 0.16 -7.29
CA LEU A 203 -0.57 1.08 -8.37
C LEU A 203 -1.27 2.43 -8.20
N GLY A 204 -0.64 3.51 -8.64
CA GLY A 204 -1.19 4.85 -8.60
C GLY A 204 -0.16 5.94 -8.33
N SER A 205 -0.65 7.17 -8.22
CA SER A 205 0.18 8.34 -7.90
C SER A 205 0.19 8.59 -6.39
N TYR A 206 1.36 8.95 -5.90
CA TYR A 206 1.63 9.15 -4.48
C TYR A 206 2.38 10.46 -4.23
N THR A 207 2.15 11.02 -3.05
CA THR A 207 3.03 11.99 -2.41
C THR A 207 3.70 11.30 -1.23
N LEU A 208 5.02 11.21 -1.27
CA LEU A 208 5.86 10.72 -0.18
C LEU A 208 6.24 11.92 0.70
N THR A 209 5.92 11.87 1.99
CA THR A 209 6.29 12.90 2.96
C THR A 209 7.38 12.36 3.87
N TYR A 210 8.55 13.00 3.85
CA TYR A 210 9.71 12.60 4.63
C TYR A 210 9.83 13.51 5.85
N SER A 211 9.80 12.93 7.03
CA SER A 211 9.89 13.68 8.29
C SER A 211 10.82 13.03 9.31
N LYS A 212 11.58 13.86 10.01
CA LYS A 212 12.43 13.47 11.14
C LYS A 212 12.66 14.68 12.03
N SER A 213 12.68 14.46 13.35
CA SER A 213 12.99 15.54 14.32
C SER A 213 14.36 16.16 14.03
N GLY A 214 14.44 17.50 14.04
CA GLY A 214 15.65 18.27 13.70
C GLY A 214 15.86 18.52 12.20
N TYR A 215 14.93 18.08 11.34
CA TYR A 215 15.01 18.26 9.89
C TYR A 215 13.74 18.91 9.33
N ILE A 216 13.91 19.60 8.19
CA ILE A 216 12.79 20.19 7.45
C ILE A 216 12.03 19.09 6.72
N THR A 217 10.72 18.97 6.99
CA THR A 217 9.84 18.05 6.28
C THR A 217 9.83 18.38 4.79
N THR A 218 10.03 17.37 3.96
CA THR A 218 10.06 17.53 2.50
C THR A 218 9.13 16.52 1.85
N THR A 219 8.50 16.88 0.74
CA THR A 219 7.64 15.98 -0.02
C THR A 219 8.24 15.62 -1.37
N GLN A 220 7.87 14.46 -1.90
CA GLN A 220 8.28 13.99 -3.22
C GLN A 220 7.10 13.32 -3.91
N ALA A 221 6.84 13.69 -5.17
CA ALA A 221 5.84 13.01 -5.99
C ALA A 221 6.44 11.78 -6.69
N ALA A 222 5.70 10.68 -6.72
CA ALA A 222 6.09 9.45 -7.39
C ALA A 222 4.86 8.66 -7.85
N THR A 223 5.01 7.80 -8.87
CA THR A 223 3.91 6.99 -9.42
C THR A 223 4.36 5.55 -9.59
N LEU A 224 3.55 4.60 -9.11
CA LEU A 224 3.63 3.18 -9.46
C LEU A 224 2.70 2.91 -10.63
N ALA A 225 3.25 2.48 -11.75
CA ALA A 225 2.51 2.15 -12.98
C ALA A 225 2.63 0.65 -13.32
N THR A 226 1.74 0.15 -14.17
CA THR A 226 1.66 -1.28 -14.55
C THR A 226 2.91 -1.82 -15.21
N ASP A 227 3.66 -0.96 -15.88
CA ASP A 227 4.92 -1.26 -16.56
C ASP A 227 6.15 -1.18 -15.64
N LYS A 228 5.97 -0.70 -14.42
CA LYS A 228 7.05 -0.45 -13.44
C LYS A 228 6.72 -1.06 -12.08
N VAL A 229 6.97 -2.35 -11.93
CA VAL A 229 6.76 -3.10 -10.67
C VAL A 229 7.69 -2.63 -9.55
N THR A 230 8.81 -2.00 -9.90
CA THR A 230 9.71 -1.35 -8.94
C THR A 230 10.05 0.04 -9.44
N VAL A 231 9.75 1.05 -8.61
CA VAL A 231 10.11 2.45 -8.87
C VAL A 231 11.21 2.84 -7.88
N ILE A 232 12.37 3.19 -8.42
CA ILE A 232 13.45 3.79 -7.63
C ILE A 232 13.18 5.29 -7.63
N VAL A 233 12.78 5.83 -6.48
CA VAL A 233 12.63 7.28 -6.31
C VAL A 233 14.01 7.93 -6.15
N ALA A 234 14.16 9.14 -6.65
CA ALA A 234 15.41 9.88 -6.51
C ALA A 234 15.79 10.02 -5.03
N THR A 235 17.08 9.90 -4.74
CA THR A 235 17.61 10.14 -3.40
C THR A 235 17.19 11.52 -2.90
N LEU A 236 16.55 11.56 -1.74
CA LEU A 236 16.07 12.79 -1.13
C LEU A 236 17.13 13.30 -0.14
N THR A 237 17.42 14.60 -0.20
CA THR A 237 18.20 15.29 0.82
C THR A 237 17.27 15.96 1.82
N LEU A 238 17.35 15.60 3.11
CA LEU A 238 16.70 16.35 4.17
C LEU A 238 17.64 17.41 4.73
N LEU A 239 17.15 18.64 4.75
CA LEU A 239 17.86 19.77 5.30
C LEU A 239 17.65 19.84 6.80
N ASP A 240 18.71 20.23 7.52
CA ASP A 240 18.64 20.52 8.95
C ASP A 240 17.68 21.70 9.22
N SER A 241 16.99 21.67 10.34
CA SER A 241 16.03 22.71 10.74
C SER A 241 16.67 24.08 11.03
N SER A 242 18.00 24.14 11.13
CA SER A 242 18.76 25.40 11.24
C SER A 242 18.95 26.11 9.89
N CYS A 243 18.62 25.49 8.76
CA CYS A 243 18.68 26.10 7.45
C CYS A 243 17.79 27.35 7.38
N SER A 244 18.29 28.41 6.72
CA SER A 244 17.59 29.69 6.55
C SER A 244 17.11 29.91 5.11
N ALA A 245 16.17 30.82 4.94
CA ALA A 245 15.76 31.30 3.62
C ALA A 245 16.94 31.91 2.84
N GLY A 246 16.87 31.81 1.51
CA GLY A 246 17.90 32.36 0.63
C GLY A 246 17.41 32.55 -0.80
N ASN A 247 18.30 32.95 -1.66
CA ASN A 247 18.09 33.14 -3.08
C ASN A 247 18.53 31.90 -3.85
N ILE A 248 17.76 31.52 -4.89
CA ILE A 248 18.15 30.52 -5.87
C ILE A 248 18.71 31.25 -7.09
N THR A 249 19.95 30.97 -7.48
CA THR A 249 20.58 31.59 -8.67
C THR A 249 21.19 30.53 -9.57
N GLY A 250 21.15 30.78 -10.89
CA GLY A 250 21.71 29.89 -11.88
C GLY A 250 21.63 30.47 -13.29
N THR A 251 21.92 29.64 -14.28
CA THR A 251 21.82 29.93 -15.71
C THR A 251 20.93 28.93 -16.42
N ILE A 252 20.25 29.39 -17.47
CA ILE A 252 19.47 28.55 -18.37
C ILE A 252 20.13 28.59 -19.74
N GLU A 253 20.41 27.41 -20.28
CA GLU A 253 21.14 27.24 -21.53
C GLU A 253 20.41 26.26 -22.48
N ASP A 254 20.65 26.40 -23.77
CA ASP A 254 20.20 25.46 -24.77
C ASP A 254 21.00 24.16 -24.66
N ALA A 255 20.30 23.04 -24.57
CA ALA A 255 20.90 21.72 -24.32
C ALA A 255 21.81 21.21 -25.45
N VAL A 256 21.74 21.80 -26.65
CA VAL A 256 22.53 21.39 -27.83
C VAL A 256 23.68 22.37 -28.11
N THR A 257 23.37 23.65 -28.02
CA THR A 257 24.37 24.69 -28.40
C THR A 257 25.14 25.24 -27.22
N GLY A 258 24.68 25.01 -25.98
CA GLY A 258 25.23 25.65 -24.77
C GLY A 258 24.97 27.15 -24.69
N SER A 259 24.18 27.70 -25.61
CA SER A 259 23.91 29.14 -25.65
C SER A 259 22.91 29.53 -24.57
N ALA A 260 23.14 30.68 -23.96
CA ALA A 260 22.23 31.25 -22.97
C ALA A 260 20.83 31.49 -23.56
N ILE A 261 19.78 31.14 -22.80
CA ILE A 261 18.40 31.39 -23.18
C ILE A 261 17.82 32.51 -22.31
N SER A 262 17.42 33.60 -22.96
CA SER A 262 16.74 34.73 -22.31
C SER A 262 15.22 34.54 -22.29
N GLY A 263 14.53 35.19 -21.35
CA GLY A 263 13.07 35.22 -21.30
C GLY A 263 12.43 33.92 -20.80
N VAL A 264 13.20 32.98 -20.25
CA VAL A 264 12.66 31.76 -19.63
C VAL A 264 11.93 32.16 -18.35
N SER A 265 10.67 31.78 -18.25
CA SER A 265 9.88 31.92 -17.04
C SER A 265 10.22 30.79 -16.07
N LEU A 266 10.61 31.15 -14.85
CA LEU A 266 10.90 30.23 -13.77
C LEU A 266 9.89 30.39 -12.65
N SER A 267 9.37 29.29 -12.14
CA SER A 267 8.51 29.22 -10.96
C SER A 267 8.85 28.00 -10.12
N ILE A 268 8.50 28.02 -8.84
CA ILE A 268 8.80 26.89 -7.94
C ILE A 268 7.54 26.28 -7.32
N ARG A 269 7.59 24.96 -7.08
CA ARG A 269 6.62 24.21 -6.29
C ARG A 269 7.30 23.62 -5.06
N SER A 270 6.56 23.55 -3.96
CA SER A 270 7.03 22.87 -2.75
C SER A 270 7.15 21.37 -3.01
N GLY A 271 8.25 20.77 -2.57
CA GLY A 271 8.53 19.35 -2.73
C GLY A 271 9.40 19.02 -3.94
N VAL A 272 9.85 17.79 -3.96
CA VAL A 272 10.73 17.21 -4.99
C VAL A 272 9.91 16.44 -6.03
N ASN A 273 10.26 16.57 -7.30
CA ASN A 273 9.60 15.91 -8.43
C ASN A 273 8.10 16.27 -8.57
N VAL A 274 7.72 17.49 -8.18
CA VAL A 274 6.33 17.99 -8.28
C VAL A 274 6.16 18.76 -9.59
N THR A 275 5.65 18.11 -10.64
CA THR A 275 5.53 18.67 -11.99
C THR A 275 4.15 19.26 -12.29
N SER A 276 3.21 19.20 -11.35
CA SER A 276 1.84 19.72 -11.50
C SER A 276 1.36 20.39 -10.20
N GLY A 277 0.22 21.07 -10.27
CA GLY A 277 -0.36 21.78 -9.13
C GLY A 277 0.13 23.25 -9.04
N SER A 278 -0.21 23.90 -7.93
CA SER A 278 0.07 25.33 -7.75
C SER A 278 1.53 25.65 -7.49
N THR A 279 2.04 26.70 -8.12
CA THR A 279 3.35 27.29 -7.82
C THR A 279 3.26 28.18 -6.58
N ILE A 280 4.41 28.43 -5.94
CA ILE A 280 4.49 29.32 -4.76
C ILE A 280 4.40 30.78 -5.25
N SER A 281 3.39 31.49 -4.76
CA SER A 281 3.12 32.88 -5.16
C SER A 281 4.32 33.79 -4.86
N GLY A 282 4.69 34.61 -5.83
CA GLY A 282 5.79 35.57 -5.72
C GLY A 282 7.21 34.94 -5.75
N LYS A 283 7.32 33.64 -5.95
CA LYS A 283 8.61 32.94 -6.08
C LYS A 283 8.84 32.56 -7.55
N THR A 284 9.11 33.60 -8.35
CA THR A 284 9.30 33.50 -9.80
C THR A 284 10.50 34.32 -10.25
N ALA A 285 11.04 34.00 -11.41
CA ALA A 285 12.08 34.79 -12.09
C ALA A 285 11.89 34.69 -13.61
N THR A 286 12.58 35.58 -14.32
CA THR A 286 12.76 35.49 -15.79
C THR A 286 14.26 35.56 -16.10
N SER A 287 14.75 34.66 -16.95
CA SER A 287 16.18 34.68 -17.30
C SER A 287 16.55 35.93 -18.11
N ALA A 288 17.70 36.51 -17.78
CA ALA A 288 18.26 37.64 -18.47
C ALA A 288 18.87 37.24 -19.84
N ASN A 289 19.37 38.21 -20.59
CA ASN A 289 19.98 37.98 -21.91
C ASN A 289 21.20 37.02 -21.88
N ASN A 290 21.87 36.92 -20.76
CA ASN A 290 22.99 36.00 -20.55
C ASN A 290 22.54 34.69 -19.87
N GLY A 291 21.24 34.39 -19.85
CA GLY A 291 20.62 33.19 -19.26
C GLY A 291 20.54 33.20 -17.75
N THR A 292 21.12 34.19 -17.04
CA THR A 292 21.11 34.19 -15.57
C THR A 292 19.72 34.47 -15.00
N TYR A 293 19.43 33.87 -13.84
CA TYR A 293 18.19 34.11 -13.11
C TYR A 293 18.41 34.17 -11.59
N THR A 294 17.48 34.80 -10.89
CA THR A 294 17.43 34.83 -9.42
C THR A 294 15.97 34.71 -8.95
N ILE A 295 15.67 33.69 -8.17
CA ILE A 295 14.41 33.59 -7.40
C ILE A 295 14.75 33.98 -5.95
N SER A 296 14.16 35.07 -5.46
CA SER A 296 14.57 35.70 -4.21
C SER A 296 13.75 35.20 -2.99
N SER A 297 14.43 35.18 -1.82
CA SER A 297 13.84 35.00 -0.50
C SER A 297 12.99 33.73 -0.40
N VAL A 298 13.47 32.62 -0.93
CA VAL A 298 12.81 31.29 -0.83
C VAL A 298 13.12 30.72 0.54
N ASP A 299 12.10 30.24 1.23
CA ASP A 299 12.24 29.58 2.53
C ASP A 299 13.16 28.35 2.44
N ALA A 300 13.74 27.92 3.56
CA ALA A 300 14.51 26.69 3.56
C ALA A 300 13.64 25.48 3.26
N GLY A 301 14.08 24.59 2.37
CA GLY A 301 13.31 23.41 1.96
C GLY A 301 13.72 22.82 0.63
N GLY A 302 13.05 21.75 0.23
CA GLY A 302 13.19 21.10 -1.08
C GLY A 302 12.10 21.59 -2.04
N TYR A 303 12.48 21.91 -3.27
CA TYR A 303 11.62 22.50 -4.29
C TYR A 303 11.83 21.87 -5.65
N THR A 304 10.78 21.90 -6.46
CA THR A 304 10.86 21.68 -7.91
C THR A 304 10.77 23.02 -8.63
N VAL A 305 11.78 23.37 -9.39
CA VAL A 305 11.78 24.52 -10.28
C VAL A 305 11.24 24.08 -11.64
N GLU A 306 10.27 24.82 -12.16
CA GLU A 306 9.79 24.73 -13.54
C GLU A 306 10.40 25.85 -14.36
N ALA A 307 11.01 25.52 -15.50
CA ALA A 307 11.56 26.46 -16.44
C ALA A 307 10.85 26.29 -17.80
N SER A 308 10.21 27.35 -18.32
CA SER A 308 9.43 27.30 -19.54
C SER A 308 9.63 28.54 -20.41
N VAL A 309 9.72 28.33 -21.73
CA VAL A 309 9.78 29.38 -22.74
C VAL A 309 9.27 28.83 -24.08
N SER A 310 8.70 29.70 -24.92
CA SER A 310 8.20 29.29 -26.23
C SER A 310 9.31 28.70 -27.12
N GLY A 311 9.03 27.59 -27.80
CA GLY A 311 9.98 26.88 -28.65
C GLY A 311 10.84 25.84 -27.93
N TYR A 312 10.70 25.70 -26.62
CA TYR A 312 11.41 24.71 -25.80
C TYR A 312 10.45 23.81 -25.03
N ILE A 313 10.92 22.61 -24.67
CA ILE A 313 10.23 21.68 -23.77
C ILE A 313 10.39 22.21 -22.35
N THR A 314 9.28 22.30 -21.60
CA THR A 314 9.33 22.67 -20.18
C THR A 314 10.21 21.70 -19.40
N SER A 315 11.17 22.24 -18.64
CA SER A 315 12.09 21.46 -17.82
C SER A 315 11.76 21.60 -16.34
N TYR A 316 12.00 20.54 -15.57
CA TYR A 316 11.83 20.50 -14.11
C TYR A 316 13.13 20.03 -13.46
N PHE A 317 13.56 20.72 -12.42
CA PHE A 317 14.75 20.32 -11.66
C PHE A 317 14.60 20.60 -10.17
N THR A 318 15.29 19.82 -9.35
CA THR A 318 15.22 19.90 -7.89
C THR A 318 16.24 20.88 -7.34
N VAL A 319 15.82 21.70 -6.37
CA VAL A 319 16.69 22.62 -5.60
C VAL A 319 16.41 22.45 -4.12
N TYR A 320 17.47 22.37 -3.33
CA TYR A 320 17.43 22.39 -1.87
C TYR A 320 17.96 23.72 -1.36
N VAL A 321 17.11 24.49 -0.66
CA VAL A 321 17.45 25.82 -0.16
C VAL A 321 17.84 25.74 1.32
N CYS A 322 19.12 26.07 1.60
CA CYS A 322 19.66 26.27 2.94
C CYS A 322 20.54 27.50 2.88
N GLY A 323 19.97 28.71 3.06
CA GLY A 323 20.59 29.97 2.70
C GLY A 323 20.62 30.20 1.19
N ASN A 324 21.51 31.07 0.71
CA ASN A 324 21.67 31.29 -0.72
C ASN A 324 22.26 30.08 -1.43
N VAL A 325 21.63 29.66 -2.53
CA VAL A 325 22.11 28.55 -3.36
C VAL A 325 22.41 29.06 -4.77
N SER A 326 23.60 28.75 -5.27
CA SER A 326 24.08 29.17 -6.59
C SER A 326 24.30 27.97 -7.50
N ASN A 327 24.60 28.27 -8.78
CA ASN A 327 24.86 27.25 -9.80
C ASN A 327 23.72 26.23 -9.97
N GLN A 328 22.49 26.72 -9.79
CA GLN A 328 21.29 25.93 -10.05
C GLN A 328 20.95 26.05 -11.55
N ASN A 329 21.84 25.51 -12.38
CA ASN A 329 21.76 25.61 -13.83
C ASN A 329 20.84 24.56 -14.40
N ALA A 330 20.17 24.88 -15.51
CA ALA A 330 19.37 23.92 -16.24
C ALA A 330 19.51 24.12 -17.76
N ASN A 331 19.43 23.00 -18.48
CA ASN A 331 19.44 22.97 -19.92
C ASN A 331 18.03 22.70 -20.46
N LEU A 332 17.61 23.51 -21.43
CA LEU A 332 16.31 23.34 -22.10
C LEU A 332 16.53 22.75 -23.50
N SER A 333 15.74 21.76 -23.85
CA SER A 333 15.73 21.18 -25.19
C SER A 333 14.66 21.88 -26.05
N ALA A 334 15.05 22.35 -27.22
CA ALA A 334 14.09 22.88 -28.18
C ALA A 334 13.03 21.82 -28.53
N THR A 335 11.80 22.25 -28.79
CA THR A 335 10.71 21.37 -29.23
C THR A 335 11.10 20.66 -30.53
N LEU A 336 10.81 19.37 -30.58
CA LEU A 336 11.12 18.52 -31.72
C LEU A 336 9.88 18.32 -32.60
N PRO A 337 10.07 18.07 -33.90
CA PRO A 337 8.99 17.63 -34.80
C PRO A 337 8.32 16.35 -34.24
N SER A 338 7.03 16.16 -34.59
CA SER A 338 6.31 14.94 -34.25
C SER A 338 7.06 13.69 -34.75
N GLY A 339 7.19 12.67 -33.86
CA GLY A 339 7.91 11.44 -34.17
C GLY A 339 9.43 11.50 -33.94
N SER A 340 9.97 12.64 -33.48
CA SER A 340 11.38 12.77 -33.12
C SER A 340 11.58 12.65 -31.61
N MET A 341 12.71 12.06 -31.21
CA MET A 341 13.16 11.95 -29.84
C MET A 341 14.57 12.54 -29.69
N ARG A 342 14.82 13.22 -28.56
CA ARG A 342 16.15 13.66 -28.17
C ARG A 342 16.44 13.20 -26.76
N ILE A 343 17.60 12.61 -26.55
CA ILE A 343 18.13 12.27 -25.24
C ILE A 343 19.25 13.25 -24.94
N VAL A 344 19.13 13.92 -23.79
CA VAL A 344 20.16 14.86 -23.30
C VAL A 344 20.70 14.30 -22.00
N LEU A 345 21.98 13.95 -21.96
CA LEU A 345 22.70 13.61 -20.75
C LEU A 345 23.44 14.87 -20.26
N SER A 346 23.24 15.24 -19.02
CA SER A 346 24.00 16.30 -18.37
C SER A 346 24.55 15.81 -17.04
N TRP A 347 25.84 16.03 -16.80
CA TRP A 347 26.50 15.62 -15.57
C TRP A 347 27.45 16.68 -15.06
N LYS A 348 27.76 16.63 -13.78
CA LYS A 348 28.80 17.48 -13.15
C LYS A 348 30.03 16.59 -12.91
N GLY A 349 31.13 16.89 -13.54
CA GLY A 349 32.40 16.18 -13.34
C GLY A 349 33.20 16.03 -14.63
N THR A 350 34.36 15.39 -14.50
CA THR A 350 35.27 15.04 -15.59
C THR A 350 35.10 13.57 -16.03
N ASP A 351 34.11 12.86 -15.48
CA ASP A 351 33.87 11.44 -15.76
C ASP A 351 33.24 11.30 -17.16
N ASP A 352 33.74 10.35 -17.90
CA ASP A 352 33.15 9.94 -19.18
C ASP A 352 31.92 9.08 -18.90
N LEU A 353 30.76 9.44 -19.48
CA LEU A 353 29.50 8.72 -19.32
C LEU A 353 29.08 8.15 -20.66
N ASP A 354 29.14 6.83 -20.76
CA ASP A 354 28.57 6.11 -21.88
C ASP A 354 27.04 5.99 -21.72
N GLY A 355 26.30 6.53 -22.66
CA GLY A 355 24.85 6.39 -22.73
C GLY A 355 24.46 5.16 -23.58
N HIS A 356 23.84 4.17 -22.95
CA HIS A 356 23.21 3.05 -23.67
C HIS A 356 21.72 3.33 -23.85
N LEU A 357 21.23 3.36 -25.09
CA LEU A 357 19.82 3.39 -25.43
C LEU A 357 19.39 2.04 -25.99
N GLU A 358 18.62 1.28 -25.22
CA GLU A 358 17.87 0.16 -25.76
C GLU A 358 16.51 0.64 -26.27
N ILE A 359 16.28 0.55 -27.55
CA ILE A 359 14.97 0.75 -28.15
C ILE A 359 14.28 -0.62 -28.17
N PRO A 360 13.11 -0.80 -27.53
CA PRO A 360 12.34 -2.00 -27.72
C PRO A 360 12.01 -2.13 -29.22
N VAL A 361 12.58 -3.13 -29.86
CA VAL A 361 12.16 -3.48 -31.21
C VAL A 361 10.77 -4.04 -31.09
N SER A 362 9.75 -3.36 -31.66
CA SER A 362 8.47 -4.00 -31.87
C SER A 362 8.73 -5.25 -32.69
N ASP A 363 8.27 -6.40 -32.19
CA ASP A 363 8.34 -7.69 -32.84
C ASP A 363 7.44 -7.66 -34.11
N ASP A 364 7.90 -6.99 -35.14
CA ASP A 364 7.35 -7.14 -36.46
C ASP A 364 8.00 -8.36 -37.09
N GLN A 365 7.20 -9.31 -37.44
CA GLN A 365 7.47 -10.69 -37.83
C GLN A 365 8.33 -10.88 -39.09
N ASP A 366 9.34 -10.07 -39.38
CA ASP A 366 10.17 -10.22 -40.58
C ASP A 366 11.55 -10.86 -40.34
N GLY A 367 11.84 -11.33 -39.14
CA GLY A 367 12.97 -12.22 -38.85
C GLY A 367 14.36 -11.61 -39.11
N ALA A 368 14.46 -10.30 -39.27
CA ALA A 368 15.74 -9.61 -39.38
C ALA A 368 16.28 -9.23 -38.02
N SER A 369 17.31 -9.89 -37.55
CA SER A 369 18.07 -9.48 -36.38
C SER A 369 18.92 -8.26 -36.74
N ASP A 370 18.39 -7.05 -36.48
CA ASP A 370 19.16 -5.84 -36.64
C ASP A 370 20.04 -5.62 -35.39
N LYS A 371 21.28 -6.11 -35.52
CA LYS A 371 22.37 -5.69 -34.61
C LYS A 371 22.99 -4.44 -35.24
N THR A 372 22.53 -3.27 -34.85
CA THR A 372 23.31 -2.06 -35.13
C THR A 372 24.30 -1.85 -33.98
N ASP A 373 25.50 -2.37 -34.16
CA ASP A 373 26.71 -1.84 -33.51
C ASP A 373 26.91 -0.42 -33.99
N SER A 374 26.80 0.54 -33.09
CA SER A 374 27.25 1.91 -33.31
C SER A 374 28.40 2.22 -32.39
N THR A 375 29.54 2.39 -32.95
CA THR A 375 30.72 3.05 -32.39
C THR A 375 30.44 4.48 -31.95
#